data_b585560763d6bdd16e0a8445bfdccd39
#
_entry.id   b585560763d6bdd16e0a8445bfdccd39
#
_cell.length_a   1.000
_cell.length_b   1.000
_cell.length_c   1.000
_cell.angle_alpha   90.00
_cell.angle_beta   90.00
_cell.angle_gamma   90.00
#
_symmetry.space_group_name_H-M   'P 1'
#
loop_
_entity.id
_entity.type
_entity.pdbx_description
1 polymer ?
#
loop_
_entity_poly.entity_id
_entity_poly.type
_entity_poly.pdbx_seq_one_letter_code
_entity_poly.pdbx_strand_id
1 'polypeptide(L)'
;IPLGILLVVTSPNGLRPNRIVSTIVGWIVNIGRSVPFIILLVALIPFTRFIVGTSLGVPGAVVPLVVTAAPFAARMVEQSLEETDSGLVEAAQSFGASTWQIVWKVYLKETLPSLVRGAAITFVTLFGYSAMAGTVGAGGLGGIAIRYGYQRLQPEVMIFAVLLWGLLV
;
A
#
# COMPACT_ATOMS: atom_id res chain seq x y z
N ILE A 1 -4.44 -7.16 -1.76
CA ILE A 1 -4.53 -8.27 -2.73
C ILE A 1 -5.85 -8.21 -3.52
N PRO A 2 -7.07 -8.22 -2.94
CA PRO A 2 -8.32 -8.27 -3.71
C PRO A 2 -8.46 -7.15 -4.74
N LEU A 3 -8.12 -5.92 -4.40
CA LEU A 3 -8.19 -4.78 -5.33
C LEU A 3 -7.23 -4.92 -6.52
N GLY A 4 -6.01 -5.44 -6.30
CA GLY A 4 -5.05 -5.66 -7.39
C GLY A 4 -5.51 -6.80 -8.32
N ILE A 5 -6.05 -7.89 -7.76
CA ILE A 5 -6.66 -8.96 -8.56
C ILE A 5 -7.83 -8.42 -9.39
N LEU A 6 -8.69 -7.59 -8.78
CA LEU A 6 -9.82 -6.99 -9.48
C LEU A 6 -9.37 -6.14 -10.67
N LEU A 7 -8.30 -5.34 -10.51
CA LEU A 7 -7.73 -4.53 -11.59
C LEU A 7 -7.26 -5.39 -12.76
N VAL A 8 -6.49 -6.44 -12.50
CA VAL A 8 -5.99 -7.35 -13.55
C VAL A 8 -7.11 -8.12 -14.23
N VAL A 9 -8.04 -8.69 -13.45
CA VAL A 9 -9.15 -9.49 -14.00
C VAL A 9 -10.08 -8.64 -14.87
N THR A 10 -10.31 -7.38 -14.51
CA THR A 10 -11.23 -6.47 -15.25
C THR A 10 -10.52 -5.59 -16.27
N SER A 11 -9.19 -5.65 -16.38
CA SER A 11 -8.41 -4.90 -17.37
C SER A 11 -8.85 -5.23 -18.80
N PRO A 12 -8.55 -4.38 -19.80
CA PRO A 12 -8.92 -4.63 -21.19
C PRO A 12 -8.45 -5.99 -21.74
N ASN A 13 -7.30 -6.46 -21.29
CA ASN A 13 -6.71 -7.76 -21.66
C ASN A 13 -6.88 -8.81 -20.56
N GLY A 14 -7.72 -8.56 -19.57
CA GLY A 14 -7.93 -9.44 -18.43
C GLY A 14 -8.90 -10.59 -18.72
N LEU A 15 -9.07 -11.47 -17.72
CA LEU A 15 -9.93 -12.66 -17.81
C LEU A 15 -11.42 -12.34 -17.99
N ARG A 16 -11.88 -11.22 -17.45
CA ARG A 16 -13.26 -10.71 -17.57
C ARG A 16 -13.23 -9.19 -17.81
N PRO A 17 -12.94 -8.75 -19.03
CA PRO A 17 -12.82 -7.33 -19.33
C PRO A 17 -14.08 -6.55 -18.97
N ASN A 18 -13.93 -5.56 -18.10
CA ASN A 18 -14.99 -4.63 -17.74
C ASN A 18 -14.40 -3.21 -17.62
N ARG A 19 -14.55 -2.46 -18.70
CA ARG A 19 -13.97 -1.11 -18.83
C ARG A 19 -14.44 -0.16 -17.72
N ILE A 20 -15.69 -0.25 -17.30
CA ILE A 20 -16.26 0.64 -16.28
C ILE A 20 -15.60 0.35 -14.93
N VAL A 21 -15.58 -0.93 -14.51
CA VAL A 21 -14.99 -1.35 -13.22
C VAL A 21 -13.49 -1.06 -13.21
N SER A 22 -12.76 -1.44 -14.25
CA SER A 22 -11.33 -1.20 -14.39
C SER A 22 -11.00 0.30 -14.32
N THR A 23 -11.77 1.15 -15.02
CA THR A 23 -11.56 2.60 -14.98
C THR A 23 -11.82 3.17 -13.60
N ILE A 24 -12.95 2.86 -12.98
CA ILE A 24 -13.32 3.42 -11.67
C ILE A 24 -12.30 2.98 -10.60
N VAL A 25 -12.00 1.69 -10.53
CA VAL A 25 -11.04 1.16 -9.54
C VAL A 25 -9.63 1.70 -9.79
N GLY A 26 -9.22 1.77 -11.06
CA GLY A 26 -7.95 2.38 -11.47
C GLY A 26 -7.84 3.85 -11.05
N TRP A 27 -8.91 4.64 -11.23
CA TRP A 27 -8.97 6.03 -10.78
C TRP A 27 -8.84 6.15 -9.26
N ILE A 28 -9.58 5.35 -8.50
CA ILE A 28 -9.51 5.33 -7.02
C ILE A 28 -8.09 5.02 -6.56
N VAL A 29 -7.46 3.99 -7.14
CA VAL A 29 -6.10 3.58 -6.81
C VAL A 29 -5.09 4.67 -7.18
N ASN A 30 -5.23 5.31 -8.36
CA ASN A 30 -4.31 6.35 -8.79
C ASN A 30 -4.44 7.62 -7.93
N ILE A 31 -5.67 8.08 -7.64
CA ILE A 31 -5.91 9.24 -6.77
C ILE A 31 -5.35 8.97 -5.36
N GLY A 32 -5.64 7.78 -4.80
CA GLY A 32 -5.15 7.41 -3.47
C GLY A 32 -3.62 7.40 -3.33
N ARG A 33 -2.89 7.20 -4.43
CA ARG A 33 -1.42 7.24 -4.48
C ARG A 33 -0.84 8.61 -4.81
N SER A 34 -1.64 9.49 -5.40
CA SER A 34 -1.17 10.81 -5.86
C SER A 34 -1.07 11.82 -4.72
N VAL A 35 -1.78 11.59 -3.62
CA VAL A 35 -1.78 12.52 -2.48
C VAL A 35 -0.61 12.20 -1.56
N PRO A 36 0.26 13.18 -1.24
CA PRO A 36 1.32 12.99 -0.25
C PRO A 36 0.75 12.57 1.09
N PHE A 37 1.37 11.57 1.74
CA PHE A 37 0.86 10.99 2.99
C PHE A 37 0.59 12.04 4.07
N ILE A 38 1.49 13.01 4.24
CA ILE A 38 1.34 14.06 5.25
C ILE A 38 0.09 14.93 5.03
N ILE A 39 -0.26 15.20 3.75
CA ILE A 39 -1.47 15.94 3.40
C ILE A 39 -2.71 15.09 3.66
N LEU A 40 -2.66 13.80 3.26
CA LEU A 40 -3.76 12.87 3.49
C LEU A 40 -4.02 12.67 4.98
N LEU A 41 -2.98 12.59 5.79
CA LEU A 41 -3.06 12.46 7.25
C LEU A 41 -3.84 13.63 7.86
N VAL A 42 -3.57 14.87 7.42
CA VAL A 42 -4.28 16.06 7.88
C VAL A 42 -5.71 16.11 7.32
N ALA A 43 -5.89 15.82 6.03
CA ALA A 43 -7.20 15.84 5.39
C ALA A 43 -8.17 14.81 5.97
N LEU A 44 -7.67 13.67 6.43
CA LEU A 44 -8.48 12.61 7.02
C LEU A 44 -8.77 12.80 8.53
N ILE A 45 -8.36 13.90 9.16
CA ILE A 45 -8.62 14.15 10.58
C ILE A 45 -10.11 13.98 10.95
N PRO A 46 -11.08 14.60 10.23
CA PRO A 46 -12.49 14.45 10.57
C PRO A 46 -12.97 13.00 10.43
N PHE A 47 -12.56 12.33 9.36
CA PHE A 47 -12.90 10.93 9.09
C PHE A 47 -12.29 9.99 10.14
N THR A 48 -11.03 10.21 10.50
CA THR A 48 -10.34 9.44 11.54
C THR A 48 -11.03 9.57 12.89
N ARG A 49 -11.42 10.79 13.28
CA ARG A 49 -12.19 11.04 14.52
C ARG A 49 -13.53 10.33 14.51
N PHE A 50 -14.20 10.30 13.38
CA PHE A 50 -15.48 9.58 13.23
C PHE A 50 -15.33 8.07 13.44
N ILE A 51 -14.24 7.45 12.96
CA ILE A 51 -14.03 6.00 13.03
C ILE A 51 -13.48 5.57 14.40
N VAL A 52 -12.42 6.25 14.89
CA VAL A 52 -11.66 5.80 16.07
C VAL A 52 -11.77 6.73 17.27
N GLY A 53 -12.59 7.79 17.19
CA GLY A 53 -12.84 8.74 18.28
C GLY A 53 -11.73 9.77 18.51
N THR A 54 -10.54 9.59 17.91
CA THR A 54 -9.40 10.50 18.05
C THR A 54 -8.65 10.66 16.74
N SER A 55 -7.96 11.77 16.55
CA SER A 55 -7.03 11.98 15.43
C SER A 55 -5.57 12.02 15.89
N LEU A 56 -5.31 11.79 17.18
CA LEU A 56 -3.98 11.84 17.77
C LEU A 56 -3.53 10.45 18.22
N GLY A 57 -2.22 10.29 18.32
CA GLY A 57 -1.62 9.05 18.77
C GLY A 57 -1.68 7.94 17.73
N VAL A 58 -1.38 6.72 18.16
CA VAL A 58 -1.36 5.53 17.29
C VAL A 58 -2.72 5.26 16.63
N PRO A 59 -3.86 5.28 17.34
CA PRO A 59 -5.17 5.07 16.70
C PRO A 59 -5.46 6.09 15.60
N GLY A 60 -5.08 7.37 15.82
CA GLY A 60 -5.25 8.44 14.85
C GLY A 60 -4.40 8.29 13.60
N ALA A 61 -3.26 7.62 13.70
CA ALA A 61 -2.35 7.39 12.58
C ALA A 61 -2.72 6.17 11.73
N VAL A 62 -3.36 5.14 12.34
CA VAL A 62 -3.67 3.88 11.65
C VAL A 62 -4.62 4.09 10.47
N VAL A 63 -5.66 4.92 10.63
CA VAL A 63 -6.66 5.14 9.57
C VAL A 63 -6.03 5.73 8.31
N PRO A 64 -5.30 6.86 8.36
CA PRO A 64 -4.60 7.39 7.19
C PRO A 64 -3.57 6.42 6.59
N LEU A 65 -2.85 5.66 7.43
CA LEU A 65 -1.91 4.64 6.96
C LEU A 65 -2.62 3.56 6.14
N VAL A 66 -3.74 3.03 6.62
CA VAL A 66 -4.53 2.02 5.89
C VAL A 66 -5.08 2.58 4.57
N VAL A 67 -5.61 3.80 4.59
CA VAL A 67 -6.15 4.47 3.39
C VAL A 67 -5.07 4.66 2.32
N THR A 68 -3.84 4.96 2.73
CA THR A 68 -2.70 5.10 1.80
C THR A 68 -2.14 3.75 1.37
N ALA A 69 -2.07 2.78 2.29
CA ALA A 69 -1.53 1.45 2.03
C ALA A 69 -2.36 0.66 1.03
N ALA A 70 -3.68 0.75 1.11
CA ALA A 70 -4.58 -0.05 0.29
C ALA A 70 -4.38 0.18 -1.22
N PRO A 71 -4.40 1.42 -1.75
CA PRO A 71 -4.16 1.67 -3.16
C PRO A 71 -2.70 1.39 -3.58
N PHE A 72 -1.72 1.63 -2.70
CA PHE A 72 -0.33 1.32 -2.97
C PHE A 72 -0.12 -0.19 -3.13
N ALA A 73 -0.59 -0.98 -2.16
CA ALA A 73 -0.52 -2.44 -2.21
C ALA A 73 -1.32 -3.03 -3.39
N ALA A 74 -2.47 -2.42 -3.74
CA ALA A 74 -3.25 -2.84 -4.90
C ALA A 74 -2.44 -2.74 -6.20
N ARG A 75 -1.71 -1.64 -6.38
CA ARG A 75 -0.87 -1.45 -7.57
C ARG A 75 0.34 -2.39 -7.59
N MET A 76 0.95 -2.67 -6.43
CA MET A 76 2.04 -3.66 -6.35
C MET A 76 1.55 -5.06 -6.76
N VAL A 77 0.37 -5.45 -6.29
CA VAL A 77 -0.25 -6.73 -6.67
C VAL A 77 -0.59 -6.76 -8.17
N GLU A 78 -1.19 -5.70 -8.69
CA GLU A 78 -1.51 -5.59 -10.13
C GLU A 78 -0.27 -5.78 -10.98
N GLN A 79 0.80 -5.01 -10.71
CA GLN A 79 2.07 -5.12 -11.43
C GLN A 79 2.68 -6.51 -11.35
N SER A 80 2.64 -7.14 -10.17
CA SER A 80 3.14 -8.51 -10.02
C SER A 80 2.35 -9.50 -10.86
N LEU A 81 1.02 -9.40 -10.89
CA LEU A 81 0.17 -10.32 -11.64
C LEU A 81 0.29 -10.12 -13.17
N GLU A 82 0.60 -8.90 -13.61
CA GLU A 82 0.85 -8.58 -15.02
C GLU A 82 2.17 -9.19 -15.56
N GLU A 83 3.07 -9.63 -14.68
CA GLU A 83 4.28 -10.37 -15.08
C GLU A 83 3.99 -11.81 -15.55
N THR A 84 2.76 -12.32 -15.34
CA THR A 84 2.38 -13.68 -15.77
C THR A 84 2.41 -13.81 -17.29
N ASP A 85 3.03 -14.88 -17.78
CA ASP A 85 3.03 -15.21 -19.20
C ASP A 85 1.60 -15.42 -19.71
N SER A 86 1.23 -14.70 -20.78
CA SER A 86 -0.08 -14.80 -21.40
C SER A 86 -0.38 -16.20 -21.95
N GLY A 87 0.66 -16.91 -22.41
CA GLY A 87 0.54 -18.27 -22.91
C GLY A 87 0.08 -19.26 -21.84
N LEU A 88 0.51 -19.08 -20.57
CA LEU A 88 0.01 -19.90 -19.45
C LEU A 88 -1.47 -19.65 -19.19
N VAL A 89 -1.89 -18.38 -19.30
CA VAL A 89 -3.29 -17.99 -19.11
C VAL A 89 -4.16 -18.56 -20.22
N GLU A 90 -3.72 -18.43 -21.49
CA GLU A 90 -4.43 -18.96 -22.66
C GLU A 90 -4.52 -20.48 -22.62
N ALA A 91 -3.44 -21.18 -22.24
CA ALA A 91 -3.45 -22.63 -22.06
C ALA A 91 -4.47 -23.05 -20.98
N ALA A 92 -4.48 -22.38 -19.82
CA ALA A 92 -5.43 -22.68 -18.77
C ALA A 92 -6.90 -22.46 -19.21
N GLN A 93 -7.15 -21.40 -20.00
CA GLN A 93 -8.47 -21.14 -20.58
C GLN A 93 -8.88 -22.24 -21.57
N SER A 94 -7.94 -22.69 -22.41
CA SER A 94 -8.18 -23.76 -23.38
C SER A 94 -8.53 -25.10 -22.73
N PHE A 95 -8.02 -25.34 -21.51
CA PHE A 95 -8.40 -26.50 -20.67
C PHE A 95 -9.71 -26.27 -19.88
N GLY A 96 -10.43 -25.18 -20.12
CA GLY A 96 -11.71 -24.90 -19.47
C GLY A 96 -11.59 -24.44 -18.01
N ALA A 97 -10.43 -23.92 -17.59
CA ALA A 97 -10.27 -23.40 -16.24
C ALA A 97 -11.15 -22.16 -16.01
N SER A 98 -11.86 -22.12 -14.88
CA SER A 98 -12.63 -20.95 -14.49
C SER A 98 -11.71 -19.77 -14.11
N THR A 99 -12.25 -18.54 -14.18
CA THR A 99 -11.51 -17.32 -13.77
C THR A 99 -10.87 -17.45 -12.38
N TRP A 100 -11.61 -18.04 -11.43
CA TRP A 100 -11.13 -18.27 -10.07
C TRP A 100 -9.96 -19.26 -10.01
N GLN A 101 -10.06 -20.35 -10.80
CA GLN A 101 -8.95 -21.31 -10.91
C GLN A 101 -7.70 -20.68 -11.52
N ILE A 102 -7.83 -19.83 -12.54
CA ILE A 102 -6.71 -19.13 -13.15
C ILE A 102 -6.07 -18.18 -12.15
N VAL A 103 -6.88 -17.39 -11.42
CA VAL A 103 -6.34 -16.48 -10.38
C VAL A 103 -5.53 -17.24 -9.33
N TRP A 104 -6.07 -18.33 -8.77
CA TRP A 104 -5.42 -19.03 -7.68
C TRP A 104 -4.30 -19.98 -8.11
N LYS A 105 -4.44 -20.62 -9.26
CA LYS A 105 -3.50 -21.68 -9.68
C LYS A 105 -2.47 -21.19 -10.68
N VAL A 106 -2.73 -20.12 -11.41
CA VAL A 106 -1.81 -19.54 -12.39
C VAL A 106 -1.26 -18.23 -11.85
N TYR A 107 -2.06 -17.17 -11.80
CA TYR A 107 -1.56 -15.85 -11.41
C TYR A 107 -0.81 -15.86 -10.07
N LEU A 108 -1.45 -16.24 -8.98
CA LEU A 108 -0.83 -16.15 -7.65
C LEU A 108 0.35 -17.11 -7.45
N LYS A 109 0.36 -18.26 -8.14
CA LYS A 109 1.48 -19.21 -8.02
C LYS A 109 2.68 -18.77 -8.83
N GLU A 110 2.46 -18.35 -10.07
CA GLU A 110 3.52 -17.94 -10.98
C GLU A 110 4.21 -16.67 -10.48
N THR A 111 3.43 -15.72 -10.00
CA THR A 111 3.95 -14.42 -9.55
C THR A 111 4.29 -14.34 -8.07
N LEU A 112 4.30 -15.46 -7.34
CA LEU A 112 4.59 -15.48 -5.91
C LEU A 112 5.90 -14.74 -5.53
N PRO A 113 7.04 -14.93 -6.25
CA PRO A 113 8.27 -14.19 -5.95
C PRO A 113 8.10 -12.67 -6.11
N SER A 114 7.39 -12.22 -7.15
CA SER A 114 7.11 -10.82 -7.40
C SER A 114 6.15 -10.24 -6.34
N LEU A 115 5.13 -10.99 -5.95
CA LEU A 115 4.22 -10.62 -4.86
C LEU A 115 4.95 -10.44 -3.52
N VAL A 116 5.89 -11.32 -3.19
CA VAL A 116 6.72 -11.20 -1.98
C VAL A 116 7.58 -9.94 -2.04
N ARG A 117 8.21 -9.68 -3.20
CA ARG A 117 8.98 -8.44 -3.43
C ARG A 117 8.10 -7.20 -3.30
N GLY A 118 6.91 -7.20 -3.90
CA GLY A 118 5.93 -6.12 -3.79
C GLY A 118 5.44 -5.90 -2.35
N ALA A 119 5.27 -6.99 -1.58
CA ALA A 119 4.93 -6.91 -0.16
C ALA A 119 6.05 -6.27 0.67
N ALA A 120 7.32 -6.64 0.40
CA ALA A 120 8.48 -6.04 1.06
C ALA A 120 8.57 -4.53 0.76
N ILE A 121 8.42 -4.12 -0.51
CA ILE A 121 8.40 -2.71 -0.90
C ILE A 121 7.26 -1.96 -0.20
N THR A 122 6.07 -2.57 -0.14
CA THR A 122 4.92 -1.98 0.57
C THR A 122 5.23 -1.78 2.05
N PHE A 123 5.82 -2.78 2.69
CA PHE A 123 6.19 -2.71 4.11
C PHE A 123 7.19 -1.58 4.37
N VAL A 124 8.28 -1.51 3.61
CA VAL A 124 9.29 -0.45 3.73
C VAL A 124 8.69 0.94 3.52
N THR A 125 7.81 1.09 2.53
CA THR A 125 7.12 2.36 2.25
C THR A 125 6.22 2.78 3.41
N LEU A 126 5.43 1.85 3.96
CA LEU A 126 4.57 2.12 5.12
C LEU A 126 5.37 2.41 6.39
N PHE A 127 6.50 1.76 6.53
CA PHE A 127 7.42 2.05 7.62
C PHE A 127 7.89 3.52 7.56
N GLY A 128 8.27 4.01 6.36
CA GLY A 128 8.58 5.42 6.13
C GLY A 128 7.39 6.36 6.46
N TYR A 129 6.17 6.01 6.08
CA TYR A 129 4.97 6.79 6.41
C TYR A 129 4.69 6.81 7.91
N SER A 130 4.98 5.73 8.64
CA SER A 130 4.81 5.68 10.09
C SER A 130 5.72 6.67 10.82
N ALA A 131 6.89 7.00 10.24
CA ALA A 131 7.75 8.07 10.77
C ALA A 131 7.05 9.43 10.73
N MET A 132 6.37 9.73 9.60
CA MET A 132 5.60 10.96 9.44
C MET A 132 4.40 11.02 10.40
N ALA A 133 3.82 9.88 10.77
CA ALA A 133 2.76 9.80 11.78
C ALA A 133 3.22 10.26 13.18
N GLY A 134 4.52 10.29 13.44
CA GLY A 134 5.10 10.90 14.63
C GLY A 134 4.74 12.37 14.81
N THR A 135 4.45 13.11 13.72
CA THR A 135 4.02 14.53 13.75
C THR A 135 2.67 14.72 14.44
N VAL A 136 1.78 13.74 14.37
CA VAL A 136 0.46 13.74 15.03
C VAL A 136 0.48 13.02 16.38
N GLY A 137 1.66 12.82 16.95
CA GLY A 137 1.81 12.22 18.28
C GLY A 137 1.64 10.71 18.31
N ALA A 138 1.79 10.01 17.19
CA ALA A 138 1.75 8.53 17.14
C ALA A 138 2.92 7.88 17.92
N GLY A 139 3.92 8.68 18.31
CA GLY A 139 5.10 8.18 19.03
C GLY A 139 6.10 7.48 18.12
N GLY A 140 6.79 6.46 18.68
CA GLY A 140 7.82 5.72 17.94
C GLY A 140 9.07 6.54 17.61
N LEU A 141 9.95 5.96 16.80
CA LEU A 141 11.22 6.62 16.39
C LEU A 141 10.98 7.94 15.65
N GLY A 142 9.95 8.03 14.81
CA GLY A 142 9.59 9.26 14.13
C GLY A 142 9.18 10.38 15.08
N GLY A 143 8.37 10.05 16.10
CA GLY A 143 8.02 10.99 17.15
C GLY A 143 9.22 11.47 17.96
N ILE A 144 10.17 10.59 18.26
CA ILE A 144 11.42 10.91 18.97
C ILE A 144 12.27 11.86 18.10
N ALA A 145 12.48 11.52 16.84
CA ALA A 145 13.26 12.34 15.91
C ALA A 145 12.70 13.75 15.79
N ILE A 146 11.38 13.91 15.65
CA ILE A 146 10.73 15.20 15.51
C ILE A 146 10.74 15.97 16.83
N ARG A 147 10.29 15.38 17.92
CA ARG A 147 10.12 16.06 19.19
C ARG A 147 11.44 16.43 19.87
N TYR A 148 12.40 15.52 19.90
CA TYR A 148 13.68 15.73 20.57
C TYR A 148 14.76 16.19 19.58
N GLY A 149 14.88 15.52 18.42
CA GLY A 149 15.91 15.86 17.44
C GLY A 149 15.66 17.22 16.80
N TYR A 150 14.46 17.45 16.26
CA TYR A 150 14.15 18.69 15.53
C TYR A 150 13.66 19.82 16.45
N GLN A 151 12.58 19.61 17.21
CA GLN A 151 11.98 20.71 18.00
C GLN A 151 12.84 21.15 19.19
N ARG A 152 13.58 20.23 19.82
CA ARG A 152 14.50 20.56 20.91
C ARG A 152 15.94 20.79 20.47
N LEU A 153 16.20 20.78 19.15
CA LEU A 153 17.53 21.00 18.56
C LEU A 153 18.61 20.08 19.17
N GLN A 154 18.29 18.81 19.37
CA GLN A 154 19.24 17.79 19.85
C GLN A 154 19.73 16.94 18.66
N PRO A 155 20.83 17.33 17.98
CA PRO A 155 21.30 16.65 16.77
C PRO A 155 21.72 15.21 17.03
N GLU A 156 22.19 14.88 18.22
CA GLU A 156 22.59 13.54 18.63
C GLU A 156 21.41 12.57 18.58
N VAL A 157 20.24 13.01 19.08
CA VAL A 157 19.00 12.21 19.04
C VAL A 157 18.52 12.02 17.60
N MET A 158 18.65 13.05 16.76
CA MET A 158 18.30 12.98 15.35
C MET A 158 19.17 11.95 14.63
N ILE A 159 20.49 12.02 14.79
CA ILE A 159 21.44 11.09 14.16
C ILE A 159 21.15 9.65 14.62
N PHE A 160 20.95 9.44 15.92
CA PHE A 160 20.64 8.12 16.47
C PHE A 160 19.33 7.56 15.90
N ALA A 161 18.29 8.39 15.81
CA ALA A 161 17.01 7.98 15.24
C ALA A 161 17.13 7.61 13.75
N VAL A 162 17.92 8.36 12.96
CA VAL A 162 18.17 8.09 11.54
C VAL A 162 18.96 6.78 11.37
N LEU A 163 20.01 6.56 12.17
CA LEU A 163 20.79 5.32 12.12
C LEU A 163 19.94 4.09 12.47
N LEU A 164 19.15 4.19 13.54
CA LEU A 164 18.22 3.11 13.92
C LEU A 164 17.20 2.84 12.80
N TRP A 165 16.68 3.88 12.17
CA TRP A 165 15.74 3.74 11.07
C TRP A 165 16.37 3.01 9.89
N GLY A 166 17.59 3.38 9.51
CA GLY A 166 18.35 2.74 8.44
C GLY A 166 18.71 1.27 8.72
N LEU A 167 18.84 0.88 9.99
CA LEU A 167 19.08 -0.51 10.38
C LEU A 167 17.80 -1.38 10.35
N LEU A 168 16.61 -0.76 10.48
CA LEU A 168 15.32 -1.46 10.50
C LEU A 168 14.72 -1.67 9.10
N VAL A 169 15.20 -0.94 8.10
CA VAL A 169 14.79 -0.99 6.69
C VAL A 169 15.84 -1.67 5.84
#